data_2be1c0007eda3ac23a8a6a943ae87d34
#
_entry.id   2be1c0007eda3ac23a8a6a943ae87d34
#
_cell.length_a   1.000
_cell.length_b   1.000
_cell.length_c   1.000
_cell.angle_alpha   90.00
_cell.angle_beta   90.00
_cell.angle_gamma   90.00
#
_symmetry.space_group_name_H-M   'P 1'
#
loop_
_entity.id
_entity.type
_entity.pdbx_description
1 polymer ?
#
loop_
_entity_poly.entity_id
_entity_poly.type
_entity_poly.pdbx_seq_one_letter_code
_entity_poly.pdbx_strand_id
1 'polypeptide(L)'
;YTVMRYLQYSTLQQKKLTHFDCWASTFGETTTAIELAPEGTGYRARTRFAKFFNLPELMSMFKEVADIKTSDQLHLPVPEAKFETVVAKPSEIQKEMVQELSKRAADIHSGTVDASVDNMLCVTNDGRKIGLDVRLMNPMLPDDPNSKLNVCVQNVLKIWEDGKDQKLTQLLFCDLSTPKNDGNFNVYDDIRKKLVAAGVPENEIEFIHNADTEAKKAALFSKVRSGDVRVLLGSTAKMGAGTNVQSRLVAVHHLDVGWKPSDMTQ
;
A
#
# COMPACT_ATOMS: atom_id res chain seq x y z
N TYR A 1 -22.21 -5.52 8.00
CA TYR A 1 -23.61 -5.10 7.78
C TYR A 1 -24.02 -5.20 6.32
N THR A 2 -23.32 -4.51 5.40
CA THR A 2 -23.72 -4.45 3.97
C THR A 2 -23.90 -5.84 3.36
N VAL A 3 -22.97 -6.75 3.58
CA VAL A 3 -23.02 -8.13 3.08
C VAL A 3 -24.26 -8.85 3.65
N MET A 4 -24.50 -8.75 4.96
CA MET A 4 -25.67 -9.34 5.60
C MET A 4 -26.99 -8.76 5.05
N ARG A 5 -27.03 -7.47 4.72
CA ARG A 5 -28.20 -6.85 4.12
C ARG A 5 -28.58 -7.45 2.76
N TYR A 6 -27.57 -7.88 1.98
CA TYR A 6 -27.82 -8.56 0.70
C TYR A 6 -28.15 -10.05 0.88
N LEU A 7 -27.47 -10.73 1.79
CA LEU A 7 -27.57 -12.19 1.90
C LEU A 7 -28.64 -12.67 2.91
N GLN A 8 -28.99 -11.86 3.93
CA GLN A 8 -29.88 -12.26 5.04
C GLN A 8 -30.82 -11.12 5.47
N TYR A 9 -31.40 -10.42 4.51
CA TYR A 9 -32.31 -9.31 4.84
C TYR A 9 -33.50 -9.73 5.73
N SER A 10 -34.09 -10.90 5.46
CA SER A 10 -35.17 -11.46 6.25
C SER A 10 -34.77 -11.71 7.71
N THR A 11 -33.58 -12.25 7.95
CA THR A 11 -33.04 -12.47 9.31
C THR A 11 -32.82 -11.13 10.02
N LEU A 12 -32.25 -10.14 9.32
CA LEU A 12 -32.11 -8.79 9.87
C LEU A 12 -33.47 -8.15 10.22
N GLN A 13 -34.48 -8.38 9.40
CA GLN A 13 -35.83 -7.87 9.63
C GLN A 13 -36.48 -8.52 10.87
N GLN A 14 -36.41 -9.84 11.01
CA GLN A 14 -36.88 -10.58 12.16
C GLN A 14 -36.23 -10.11 13.47
N LYS A 15 -34.94 -9.84 13.43
CA LYS A 15 -34.14 -9.37 14.58
C LYS A 15 -34.19 -7.84 14.78
N LYS A 16 -34.92 -7.10 13.97
CA LYS A 16 -35.02 -5.62 14.01
C LYS A 16 -33.67 -4.92 13.79
N LEU A 17 -32.81 -5.49 12.97
CA LEU A 17 -31.45 -5.02 12.67
C LEU A 17 -31.30 -4.48 11.23
N THR A 18 -32.41 -4.07 10.61
CA THR A 18 -32.42 -3.58 9.21
C THR A 18 -31.80 -2.21 9.03
N HIS A 19 -31.73 -1.40 10.10
CA HIS A 19 -31.02 -0.13 10.10
C HIS A 19 -29.59 -0.31 10.61
N PHE A 20 -28.64 0.40 9.96
CA PHE A 20 -27.24 0.30 10.34
C PHE A 20 -26.99 0.63 11.82
N ASP A 21 -27.65 1.67 12.34
CA ASP A 21 -27.43 2.10 13.71
C ASP A 21 -27.90 1.05 14.73
N CYS A 22 -29.00 0.34 14.46
CA CYS A 22 -29.48 -0.76 15.30
C CYS A 22 -28.50 -1.93 15.27
N TRP A 23 -27.99 -2.28 14.08
CA TRP A 23 -26.98 -3.32 13.91
C TRP A 23 -25.67 -2.92 14.60
N ALA A 24 -25.20 -1.68 14.39
CA ALA A 24 -23.96 -1.16 14.96
C ALA A 24 -24.02 -1.11 16.49
N SER A 25 -25.17 -0.70 17.09
CA SER A 25 -25.33 -0.69 18.54
C SER A 25 -25.40 -2.08 19.15
N THR A 26 -25.77 -3.11 18.35
CA THR A 26 -25.86 -4.50 18.81
C THR A 26 -24.53 -5.23 18.72
N PHE A 27 -23.71 -4.92 17.72
CA PHE A 27 -22.48 -5.67 17.40
C PHE A 27 -21.21 -4.82 17.40
N GLY A 28 -21.34 -3.51 17.48
CA GLY A 28 -20.21 -2.60 17.33
C GLY A 28 -19.82 -1.89 18.62
N GLU A 29 -18.54 -1.77 18.82
CA GLU A 29 -17.96 -0.98 19.91
C GLU A 29 -17.18 0.19 19.32
N THR A 30 -17.49 1.38 19.79
CA THR A 30 -16.74 2.59 19.45
C THR A 30 -15.64 2.82 20.47
N THR A 31 -14.45 3.15 19.99
CA THR A 31 -13.33 3.55 20.84
C THR A 31 -12.93 4.98 20.52
N THR A 32 -12.64 5.75 21.57
CA THR A 32 -12.07 7.09 21.44
C THR A 32 -10.56 7.01 21.64
N ALA A 33 -9.82 7.36 20.59
CA ALA A 33 -8.37 7.47 20.64
C ALA A 33 -7.95 8.93 20.56
N ILE A 34 -6.88 9.27 21.31
CA ILE A 34 -6.20 10.55 21.17
C ILE A 34 -5.14 10.38 20.08
N GLU A 35 -5.24 11.16 19.02
CA GLU A 35 -4.31 11.14 17.91
C GLU A 35 -3.72 12.53 17.67
N LEU A 36 -2.53 12.58 17.09
CA LEU A 36 -1.93 13.84 16.66
C LEU A 36 -2.84 14.50 15.63
N ALA A 37 -3.07 15.79 15.79
CA ALA A 37 -3.84 16.56 14.81
C ALA A 37 -3.10 16.59 13.46
N PRO A 38 -3.82 16.57 12.31
CA PRO A 38 -3.21 16.58 10.98
C PRO A 38 -2.28 17.79 10.74
N GLU A 39 -2.52 18.87 11.44
CA GLU A 39 -1.73 20.11 11.42
C GLU A 39 -0.35 19.93 12.04
N GLY A 40 -0.08 18.78 12.67
CA GLY A 40 1.19 18.50 13.38
C GLY A 40 1.33 19.17 14.73
N THR A 41 0.32 19.93 15.16
CA THR A 41 0.30 20.65 16.43
C THR A 41 -0.90 20.24 17.28
N GLY A 42 -0.63 19.73 18.48
CA GLY A 42 -1.68 19.32 19.41
C GLY A 42 -2.27 17.94 19.14
N TYR A 43 -3.27 17.59 19.95
CA TYR A 43 -3.95 16.29 19.93
C TYR A 43 -5.44 16.48 19.80
N ARG A 44 -6.09 15.54 19.10
CA ARG A 44 -7.55 15.50 18.99
C ARG A 44 -8.09 14.14 19.42
N ALA A 45 -9.25 14.14 20.05
CA ALA A 45 -9.99 12.92 20.33
C ALA A 45 -10.83 12.54 19.10
N ARG A 46 -10.71 11.29 18.65
CA ARG A 46 -11.53 10.72 17.58
C ARG A 46 -12.17 9.43 18.04
N THR A 47 -13.50 9.41 17.96
CA THR A 47 -14.31 8.23 18.23
C THR A 47 -14.57 7.51 16.91
N ARG A 48 -14.22 6.22 16.86
CA ARG A 48 -14.43 5.37 15.69
C ARG A 48 -15.03 4.05 16.09
N PHE A 49 -15.83 3.48 15.18
CA PHE A 49 -16.19 2.07 15.24
C PHE A 49 -14.91 1.25 15.06
N ALA A 50 -14.45 0.59 16.10
CA ALA A 50 -13.12 -0.03 16.10
C ALA A 50 -13.12 -1.52 16.43
N LYS A 51 -14.14 -2.01 17.12
CA LYS A 51 -14.22 -3.39 17.56
C LYS A 51 -15.63 -3.95 17.37
N PHE A 52 -15.71 -5.26 17.37
CA PHE A 52 -16.97 -5.97 17.48
C PHE A 52 -17.13 -6.52 18.89
N PHE A 53 -18.30 -6.33 19.46
CA PHE A 53 -18.72 -7.11 20.63
C PHE A 53 -19.89 -8.02 20.24
N ASN A 54 -20.31 -8.91 21.12
CA ASN A 54 -21.30 -9.94 20.80
C ASN A 54 -20.95 -10.74 19.52
N LEU A 55 -19.66 -10.97 19.33
CA LEU A 55 -19.12 -11.66 18.16
C LEU A 55 -19.71 -13.07 17.96
N PRO A 56 -19.97 -13.90 19.01
CA PRO A 56 -20.56 -15.22 18.83
C PRO A 56 -21.91 -15.20 18.13
N GLU A 57 -22.80 -14.26 18.48
CA GLU A 57 -24.10 -14.13 17.83
C GLU A 57 -23.97 -13.62 16.39
N LEU A 58 -23.14 -12.59 16.17
CA LEU A 58 -22.86 -12.09 14.83
C LEU A 58 -22.33 -13.20 13.91
N MET A 59 -21.39 -13.98 14.41
CA MET A 59 -20.78 -15.10 13.65
C MET A 59 -21.78 -16.23 13.42
N SER A 60 -22.63 -16.54 14.40
CA SER A 60 -23.70 -17.53 14.22
C SER A 60 -24.65 -17.13 13.11
N MET A 61 -25.09 -15.88 13.12
CA MET A 61 -25.97 -15.35 12.06
C MET A 61 -25.28 -15.39 10.70
N PHE A 62 -24.02 -14.95 10.63
CA PHE A 62 -23.32 -14.87 9.36
C PHE A 62 -22.99 -16.24 8.75
N LYS A 63 -22.72 -17.24 9.58
CA LYS A 63 -22.48 -18.63 9.15
C LYS A 63 -23.69 -19.30 8.50
N GLU A 64 -24.90 -18.78 8.69
CA GLU A 64 -26.10 -19.29 8.00
C GLU A 64 -26.01 -19.11 6.48
N VAL A 65 -25.27 -18.11 6.01
CA VAL A 65 -25.18 -17.71 4.59
C VAL A 65 -23.76 -17.62 4.05
N ALA A 66 -22.76 -17.87 4.89
CA ALA A 66 -21.35 -17.78 4.51
C ALA A 66 -20.53 -18.96 5.03
N ASP A 67 -19.71 -19.53 4.17
CA ASP A 67 -18.65 -20.46 4.60
C ASP A 67 -17.42 -19.63 5.01
N ILE A 68 -17.02 -19.75 6.27
CA ILE A 68 -15.94 -18.99 6.87
C ILE A 68 -14.79 -19.93 7.18
N LYS A 69 -13.65 -19.69 6.54
CA LYS A 69 -12.40 -20.39 6.80
C LYS A 69 -11.33 -19.38 7.23
N THR A 70 -10.72 -19.63 8.36
CA THR A 70 -9.55 -18.86 8.80
C THR A 70 -8.26 -19.47 8.24
N SER A 71 -7.18 -18.70 8.23
CA SER A 71 -5.88 -19.16 7.68
C SER A 71 -5.39 -20.45 8.32
N ASP A 72 -5.58 -20.60 9.63
CA ASP A 72 -5.21 -21.77 10.41
C ASP A 72 -6.06 -23.01 10.06
N GLN A 73 -7.30 -22.83 9.60
CA GLN A 73 -8.16 -23.92 9.13
C GLN A 73 -7.83 -24.37 7.71
N LEU A 74 -7.24 -23.49 6.91
CA LEU A 74 -6.92 -23.79 5.51
C LEU A 74 -5.61 -24.57 5.35
N HIS A 75 -4.73 -24.55 6.35
CA HIS A 75 -3.42 -25.20 6.32
C HIS A 75 -2.63 -24.94 5.03
N LEU A 76 -2.71 -23.70 4.54
CA LEU A 76 -2.02 -23.32 3.31
C LEU A 76 -0.50 -23.37 3.52
N PRO A 77 0.27 -23.83 2.52
CA PRO A 77 1.72 -23.80 2.58
C PRO A 77 2.19 -22.33 2.42
N VAL A 78 2.15 -21.56 3.50
CA VAL A 78 2.60 -20.18 3.53
C VAL A 78 4.09 -20.15 3.87
N PRO A 79 4.94 -19.46 3.10
CA PRO A 79 6.36 -19.33 3.41
C PRO A 79 6.53 -18.54 4.72
N GLU A 80 7.58 -18.87 5.47
CA GLU A 80 7.97 -18.06 6.62
C GLU A 80 8.46 -16.70 6.14
N ALA A 81 7.89 -15.63 6.68
CA ALA A 81 8.23 -14.26 6.30
C ALA A 81 8.88 -13.51 7.46
N LYS A 82 9.99 -12.83 7.17
CA LYS A 82 10.64 -11.89 8.08
C LYS A 82 10.25 -10.47 7.67
N PHE A 83 9.65 -9.73 8.58
CA PHE A 83 9.25 -8.34 8.35
C PHE A 83 10.35 -7.40 8.85
N GLU A 84 10.83 -6.53 7.96
CA GLU A 84 11.83 -5.52 8.29
C GLU A 84 11.31 -4.13 7.94
N THR A 85 11.40 -3.20 8.89
CA THR A 85 11.10 -1.79 8.65
C THR A 85 12.39 -1.03 8.43
N VAL A 86 12.62 -0.60 7.20
CA VAL A 86 13.78 0.22 6.83
C VAL A 86 13.40 1.69 6.88
N VAL A 87 14.06 2.46 7.74
CA VAL A 87 13.77 3.87 7.96
C VAL A 87 14.80 4.73 7.26
N ALA A 88 14.36 5.51 6.25
CA ALA A 88 15.15 6.58 5.65
C ALA A 88 14.99 7.87 6.46
N LYS A 89 16.10 8.56 6.75
CA LYS A 89 16.04 9.86 7.44
C LYS A 89 15.59 10.95 6.48
N PRO A 90 14.69 11.85 6.89
CA PRO A 90 14.24 12.92 6.03
C PRO A 90 15.36 13.94 5.75
N SER A 91 15.45 14.40 4.50
CA SER A 91 16.33 15.52 4.12
C SER A 91 15.80 16.85 4.66
N GLU A 92 16.64 17.90 4.65
CA GLU A 92 16.19 19.25 5.04
C GLU A 92 15.06 19.75 4.12
N ILE A 93 15.17 19.48 2.82
CA ILE A 93 14.12 19.82 1.84
C ILE A 93 12.79 19.13 2.23
N GLN A 94 12.81 17.86 2.60
CA GLN A 94 11.59 17.16 3.04
C GLN A 94 11.01 17.79 4.30
N LYS A 95 11.85 18.19 5.28
CA LYS A 95 11.39 18.84 6.51
C LYS A 95 10.71 20.18 6.21
N GLU A 96 11.30 21.00 5.34
CA GLU A 96 10.71 22.26 4.92
C GLU A 96 9.36 22.06 4.23
N MET A 97 9.27 21.10 3.28
CA MET A 97 8.02 20.78 2.60
C MET A 97 6.93 20.28 3.56
N VAL A 98 7.30 19.49 4.56
CA VAL A 98 6.36 19.02 5.60
C VAL A 98 5.86 20.17 6.48
N GLN A 99 6.72 21.16 6.80
CA GLN A 99 6.28 22.37 7.52
C GLN A 99 5.27 23.17 6.69
N GLU A 100 5.45 23.24 5.37
CA GLU A 100 4.52 23.89 4.47
C GLU A 100 3.17 23.16 4.39
N LEU A 101 3.19 21.82 4.36
CA LEU A 101 1.96 21.01 4.47
C LEU A 101 1.23 21.25 5.79
N SER A 102 1.96 21.41 6.91
CA SER A 102 1.34 21.71 8.21
C SER A 102 0.65 23.07 8.21
N LYS A 103 1.23 24.09 7.57
CA LYS A 103 0.57 25.40 7.41
C LYS A 103 -0.70 25.28 6.57
N ARG A 104 -0.64 24.61 5.41
CA ARG A 104 -1.82 24.36 4.56
C ARG A 104 -2.91 23.65 5.33
N ALA A 105 -2.58 22.63 6.12
CA ALA A 105 -3.54 21.91 6.95
C ALA A 105 -4.20 22.82 8.00
N ALA A 106 -3.44 23.73 8.62
CA ALA A 106 -3.96 24.70 9.58
C ALA A 106 -4.90 25.71 8.90
N ASP A 107 -4.55 26.22 7.73
CA ASP A 107 -5.38 27.15 6.96
C ASP A 107 -6.71 26.53 6.52
N ILE A 108 -6.68 25.26 6.08
CA ILE A 108 -7.89 24.48 5.76
C ILE A 108 -8.75 24.29 7.02
N HIS A 109 -8.13 23.97 8.15
CA HIS A 109 -8.85 23.75 9.41
C HIS A 109 -9.51 25.03 9.92
N SER A 110 -8.86 26.18 9.77
CA SER A 110 -9.40 27.48 10.16
C SER A 110 -10.50 28.00 9.19
N GLY A 111 -10.70 27.34 8.05
CA GLY A 111 -11.67 27.74 7.04
C GLY A 111 -11.25 28.96 6.22
N THR A 112 -9.96 29.31 6.22
CA THR A 112 -9.43 30.45 5.45
C THR A 112 -9.23 30.13 3.98
N VAL A 113 -9.24 28.84 3.60
CA VAL A 113 -9.07 28.35 2.24
C VAL A 113 -10.32 27.60 1.79
N ASP A 114 -10.80 27.92 0.58
CA ASP A 114 -11.94 27.21 -0.01
C ASP A 114 -11.55 25.76 -0.35
N ALA A 115 -12.43 24.81 -0.04
CA ALA A 115 -12.18 23.38 -0.25
C ALA A 115 -11.96 22.98 -1.74
N SER A 116 -12.41 23.83 -2.69
CA SER A 116 -12.16 23.66 -4.12
C SER A 116 -10.73 24.05 -4.52
N VAL A 117 -10.08 24.92 -3.72
CA VAL A 117 -8.70 25.38 -3.95
C VAL A 117 -7.71 24.40 -3.29
N ASP A 118 -7.93 24.09 -2.00
CA ASP A 118 -7.11 23.12 -1.26
C ASP A 118 -7.95 22.42 -0.20
N ASN A 119 -7.58 21.16 0.11
CA ASN A 119 -8.30 20.35 1.09
C ASN A 119 -7.39 19.28 1.70
N MET A 120 -7.82 18.67 2.81
CA MET A 120 -7.02 17.66 3.51
C MET A 120 -6.66 16.45 2.66
N LEU A 121 -7.43 16.11 1.61
CA LEU A 121 -7.09 15.03 0.69
C LEU A 121 -5.88 15.39 -0.16
N CYS A 122 -5.84 16.64 -0.68
CA CYS A 122 -4.69 17.17 -1.41
C CYS A 122 -3.44 17.18 -0.54
N VAL A 123 -3.54 17.75 0.66
CA VAL A 123 -2.43 17.80 1.63
C VAL A 123 -1.90 16.39 1.96
N THR A 124 -2.79 15.43 2.18
CA THR A 124 -2.41 14.04 2.48
C THR A 124 -1.73 13.38 1.28
N ASN A 125 -2.24 13.61 0.07
CA ASN A 125 -1.65 13.04 -1.15
C ASN A 125 -0.26 13.64 -1.42
N ASP A 126 -0.09 14.95 -1.22
CA ASP A 126 1.20 15.62 -1.35
C ASP A 126 2.18 15.13 -0.29
N GLY A 127 1.73 14.94 0.95
CA GLY A 127 2.54 14.35 2.02
C GLY A 127 3.02 12.92 1.69
N ARG A 128 2.18 12.10 1.08
CA ARG A 128 2.58 10.77 0.61
C ARG A 128 3.64 10.85 -0.50
N LYS A 129 3.51 11.79 -1.45
CA LYS A 129 4.50 12.01 -2.50
C LYS A 129 5.83 12.47 -1.92
N ILE A 130 5.83 13.46 -1.02
CA ILE A 130 7.03 13.95 -0.33
C ILE A 130 7.70 12.82 0.47
N GLY A 131 6.90 11.99 1.14
CA GLY A 131 7.39 10.83 1.89
C GLY A 131 7.95 9.71 1.01
N LEU A 132 7.58 9.65 -0.26
CA LEU A 132 8.14 8.71 -1.23
C LEU A 132 9.39 9.31 -1.90
N ASP A 133 9.24 10.43 -2.59
CA ASP A 133 10.33 11.18 -3.21
C ASP A 133 9.90 12.62 -3.50
N VAL A 134 10.70 13.60 -3.08
CA VAL A 134 10.41 15.04 -3.27
C VAL A 134 10.31 15.44 -4.74
N ARG A 135 10.97 14.73 -5.65
CA ARG A 135 10.93 14.96 -7.09
C ARG A 135 9.54 14.70 -7.71
N LEU A 136 8.65 13.99 -6.99
CA LEU A 136 7.23 13.85 -7.36
C LEU A 136 6.43 15.15 -7.20
N MET A 137 6.94 16.09 -6.39
CA MET A 137 6.39 17.43 -6.24
C MET A 137 7.06 18.43 -7.18
N ASN A 138 8.38 18.33 -7.31
CA ASN A 138 9.17 19.17 -8.20
C ASN A 138 10.35 18.38 -8.80
N PRO A 139 10.28 17.99 -10.08
CA PRO A 139 11.33 17.18 -10.72
C PRO A 139 12.71 17.85 -10.78
N MET A 140 12.79 19.16 -10.55
CA MET A 140 14.05 19.91 -10.52
C MET A 140 14.83 19.78 -9.21
N LEU A 141 14.21 19.18 -8.17
CA LEU A 141 14.89 18.92 -6.90
C LEU A 141 15.97 17.84 -7.07
N PRO A 142 17.05 17.92 -6.29
CA PRO A 142 18.14 16.95 -6.36
C PRO A 142 17.68 15.57 -5.88
N ASP A 143 18.31 14.54 -6.42
CA ASP A 143 18.20 13.18 -5.91
C ASP A 143 18.98 13.08 -4.59
N ASP A 144 18.29 12.77 -3.51
CA ASP A 144 18.92 12.57 -2.20
C ASP A 144 19.45 11.12 -2.12
N PRO A 145 20.76 10.91 -1.95
CA PRO A 145 21.35 9.57 -1.87
C PRO A 145 20.82 8.74 -0.69
N ASN A 146 20.27 9.37 0.34
CA ASN A 146 19.67 8.72 1.51
C ASN A 146 18.13 8.64 1.42
N SER A 147 17.54 8.99 0.27
CA SER A 147 16.10 8.89 0.06
C SER A 147 15.60 7.45 0.19
N LYS A 148 14.31 7.30 0.46
CA LYS A 148 13.65 6.00 0.51
C LYS A 148 13.90 5.18 -0.78
N LEU A 149 13.88 5.84 -1.94
CA LEU A 149 14.16 5.20 -3.22
C LEU A 149 15.59 4.65 -3.29
N ASN A 150 16.56 5.45 -2.93
CA ASN A 150 17.97 5.05 -2.99
C ASN A 150 18.28 3.93 -1.99
N VAL A 151 17.72 4.00 -0.79
CA VAL A 151 17.83 2.91 0.19
C VAL A 151 17.18 1.63 -0.34
N CYS A 152 16.01 1.72 -0.98
CA CYS A 152 15.37 0.57 -1.61
C CYS A 152 16.25 -0.02 -2.74
N VAL A 153 16.79 0.82 -3.63
CA VAL A 153 17.70 0.38 -4.70
C VAL A 153 18.89 -0.37 -4.13
N GLN A 154 19.52 0.13 -3.06
CA GLN A 154 20.63 -0.55 -2.39
C GLN A 154 20.24 -1.92 -1.85
N ASN A 155 19.07 -2.03 -1.22
CA ASN A 155 18.57 -3.31 -0.71
C ASN A 155 18.28 -4.29 -1.85
N VAL A 156 17.66 -3.82 -2.93
CA VAL A 156 17.38 -4.64 -4.12
C VAL A 156 18.68 -5.14 -4.75
N LEU A 157 19.68 -4.28 -4.90
CA LEU A 157 21.00 -4.65 -5.45
C LEU A 157 21.69 -5.71 -4.61
N LYS A 158 21.71 -5.53 -3.29
CA LYS A 158 22.29 -6.51 -2.37
C LYS A 158 21.63 -7.88 -2.52
N ILE A 159 20.28 -7.93 -2.47
CA ILE A 159 19.54 -9.18 -2.59
C ILE A 159 19.69 -9.79 -3.99
N TRP A 160 19.76 -8.94 -5.03
CA TRP A 160 20.00 -9.38 -6.40
C TRP A 160 21.37 -10.06 -6.54
N GLU A 161 22.42 -9.49 -5.97
CA GLU A 161 23.77 -10.07 -6.00
C GLU A 161 23.85 -11.36 -5.16
N ASP A 162 23.34 -11.33 -3.92
CA ASP A 162 23.31 -12.48 -3.01
C ASP A 162 22.53 -13.68 -3.60
N GLY A 163 21.49 -13.40 -4.38
CA GLY A 163 20.64 -14.41 -5.01
C GLY A 163 20.98 -14.77 -6.45
N LYS A 164 22.15 -14.39 -6.97
CA LYS A 164 22.52 -14.49 -8.38
C LYS A 164 22.54 -15.93 -8.89
N ASP A 165 23.19 -16.84 -8.18
CA ASP A 165 23.34 -18.23 -8.58
C ASP A 165 22.02 -18.99 -8.68
N GLN A 166 21.07 -18.64 -7.83
CA GLN A 166 19.74 -19.24 -7.76
C GLN A 166 18.71 -18.47 -8.59
N LYS A 167 19.10 -17.34 -9.21
CA LYS A 167 18.21 -16.42 -9.92
C LYS A 167 17.00 -16.03 -9.07
N LEU A 168 17.23 -15.67 -7.79
CA LEU A 168 16.16 -15.25 -6.87
C LEU A 168 15.51 -13.96 -7.35
N THR A 169 14.21 -13.84 -7.10
CA THR A 169 13.37 -12.76 -7.61
C THR A 169 12.83 -11.88 -6.49
N GLN A 170 12.52 -10.64 -6.82
CA GLN A 170 12.04 -9.62 -5.90
C GLN A 170 10.83 -8.90 -6.49
N LEU A 171 9.87 -8.55 -5.65
CA LEU A 171 8.73 -7.71 -6.02
C LEU A 171 8.84 -6.34 -5.37
N LEU A 172 8.60 -5.26 -6.13
CA LEU A 172 8.55 -3.90 -5.62
C LEU A 172 7.17 -3.32 -5.84
N PHE A 173 6.50 -2.93 -4.76
CA PHE A 173 5.19 -2.31 -4.79
C PHE A 173 5.29 -0.80 -4.66
N CYS A 174 4.72 -0.07 -5.63
CA CYS A 174 4.60 1.39 -5.61
C CYS A 174 3.32 1.83 -6.31
N ASP A 175 2.42 2.46 -5.59
CA ASP A 175 1.11 2.89 -6.09
C ASP A 175 1.08 4.37 -6.50
N LEU A 176 1.90 5.21 -5.86
CA LEU A 176 1.85 6.66 -6.04
C LEU A 176 2.43 7.19 -7.35
N SER A 177 3.31 6.42 -7.99
CA SER A 177 4.06 6.90 -9.15
C SER A 177 4.13 5.84 -10.25
N THR A 178 2.97 5.38 -10.70
CA THR A 178 2.89 4.43 -11.81
C THR A 178 3.32 5.07 -13.14
N PRO A 179 3.97 4.31 -14.05
CA PRO A 179 4.45 4.84 -15.33
C PRO A 179 3.30 5.37 -16.18
N LYS A 180 3.44 6.59 -16.72
CA LYS A 180 2.44 7.23 -17.59
C LYS A 180 2.93 7.47 -19.02
N ASN A 181 4.22 7.26 -19.28
CA ASN A 181 4.87 7.54 -20.57
C ASN A 181 4.70 9.00 -21.04
N ASP A 182 4.59 9.94 -20.09
CA ASP A 182 4.41 11.37 -20.34
C ASP A 182 5.72 12.18 -20.29
N GLY A 183 6.85 11.49 -20.13
CA GLY A 183 8.18 12.10 -20.01
C GLY A 183 8.49 12.74 -18.65
N ASN A 184 7.54 12.72 -17.73
CA ASN A 184 7.73 13.24 -16.39
C ASN A 184 8.49 12.25 -15.50
N PHE A 185 9.08 12.77 -14.42
CA PHE A 185 9.73 11.93 -13.41
C PHE A 185 8.72 10.92 -12.83
N ASN A 186 9.11 9.65 -12.80
CA ASN A 186 8.40 8.61 -12.10
C ASN A 186 9.38 7.66 -11.41
N VAL A 187 8.91 7.05 -10.33
CA VAL A 187 9.70 6.17 -9.47
C VAL A 187 10.16 4.89 -10.19
N TYR A 188 9.34 4.35 -11.07
CA TYR A 188 9.65 3.09 -11.78
C TYR A 188 10.85 3.25 -12.70
N ASP A 189 10.87 4.31 -13.51
CA ASP A 189 11.98 4.58 -14.43
C ASP A 189 13.24 4.98 -13.67
N ASP A 190 13.13 5.72 -12.57
CA ASP A 190 14.26 6.08 -11.72
C ASP A 190 14.92 4.85 -11.09
N ILE A 191 14.13 3.93 -10.54
CA ILE A 191 14.63 2.67 -9.99
C ILE A 191 15.29 1.83 -11.08
N ARG A 192 14.64 1.66 -12.25
CA ARG A 192 15.22 0.93 -13.39
C ARG A 192 16.57 1.52 -13.79
N LYS A 193 16.64 2.83 -14.00
CA LYS A 193 17.88 3.53 -14.37
C LYS A 193 19.01 3.28 -13.36
N LYS A 194 18.70 3.36 -12.06
CA LYS A 194 19.68 3.15 -10.99
C LYS A 194 20.16 1.70 -10.92
N LEU A 195 19.26 0.74 -11.05
CA LEU A 195 19.60 -0.67 -11.05
C LEU A 195 20.47 -1.03 -12.27
N VAL A 196 20.11 -0.54 -13.46
CA VAL A 196 20.91 -0.76 -14.68
C VAL A 196 22.29 -0.10 -14.57
N ALA A 197 22.36 1.13 -14.07
CA ALA A 197 23.63 1.82 -13.83
C ALA A 197 24.53 1.08 -12.82
N ALA A 198 23.94 0.32 -11.91
CA ALA A 198 24.66 -0.53 -10.95
C ALA A 198 25.00 -1.94 -11.49
N GLY A 199 24.66 -2.24 -12.77
CA GLY A 199 25.05 -3.47 -13.44
C GLY A 199 23.99 -4.56 -13.53
N VAL A 200 22.73 -4.29 -13.10
CA VAL A 200 21.62 -5.22 -13.31
C VAL A 200 21.23 -5.20 -14.80
N PRO A 201 21.18 -6.36 -15.48
CA PRO A 201 20.73 -6.41 -16.87
C PRO A 201 19.30 -5.86 -17.03
N GLU A 202 19.08 -5.00 -18.02
CA GLU A 202 17.79 -4.35 -18.21
C GLU A 202 16.64 -5.36 -18.42
N ASN A 203 16.92 -6.47 -19.10
CA ASN A 203 15.95 -7.55 -19.34
C ASN A 203 15.56 -8.33 -18.07
N GLU A 204 16.28 -8.18 -16.96
CA GLU A 204 15.92 -8.76 -15.66
C GLU A 204 14.96 -7.85 -14.85
N ILE A 205 14.67 -6.63 -15.36
CA ILE A 205 13.80 -5.65 -14.68
C ILE A 205 12.56 -5.43 -15.54
N GLU A 206 11.38 -5.70 -14.99
CA GLU A 206 10.11 -5.49 -15.71
C GLU A 206 9.07 -4.75 -14.88
N PHE A 207 8.15 -4.10 -15.58
CA PHE A 207 6.99 -3.43 -14.98
C PHE A 207 5.72 -4.20 -15.34
N ILE A 208 4.91 -4.53 -14.34
CA ILE A 208 3.60 -5.18 -14.58
C ILE A 208 2.72 -4.36 -15.53
N HIS A 209 2.94 -3.04 -15.58
CA HIS A 209 2.19 -2.11 -16.41
C HIS A 209 2.39 -2.33 -17.92
N ASN A 210 3.49 -3.00 -18.32
CA ASN A 210 3.77 -3.39 -19.70
C ASN A 210 2.97 -4.62 -20.13
N ALA A 211 2.37 -5.35 -19.19
CA ALA A 211 1.55 -6.53 -19.42
C ALA A 211 0.07 -6.19 -19.30
N ASP A 212 -0.50 -5.59 -20.35
CA ASP A 212 -1.87 -5.07 -20.43
C ASP A 212 -2.95 -6.12 -20.69
N THR A 213 -2.55 -7.34 -21.10
CA THR A 213 -3.44 -8.47 -21.34
C THR A 213 -3.12 -9.66 -20.44
N GLU A 214 -4.09 -10.54 -20.20
CA GLU A 214 -3.86 -11.74 -19.37
C GLU A 214 -2.79 -12.66 -19.96
N ALA A 215 -2.70 -12.75 -21.30
CA ALA A 215 -1.66 -13.52 -21.96
C ALA A 215 -0.25 -12.93 -21.69
N LYS A 216 -0.10 -11.60 -21.77
CA LYS A 216 1.17 -10.93 -21.46
C LYS A 216 1.53 -11.05 -19.98
N LYS A 217 0.54 -10.97 -19.06
CA LYS A 217 0.77 -11.21 -17.62
C LYS A 217 1.24 -12.63 -17.37
N ALA A 218 0.58 -13.63 -17.96
CA ALA A 218 0.97 -15.04 -17.84
C ALA A 218 2.41 -15.28 -18.34
N ALA A 219 2.79 -14.67 -19.47
CA ALA A 219 4.15 -14.74 -20.01
C ALA A 219 5.16 -14.05 -19.10
N LEU A 220 4.84 -12.86 -18.56
CA LEU A 220 5.67 -12.14 -17.61
C LEU A 220 5.88 -12.95 -16.32
N PHE A 221 4.81 -13.48 -15.74
CA PHE A 221 4.90 -14.30 -14.53
C PHE A 221 5.70 -15.59 -14.76
N SER A 222 5.65 -16.16 -15.97
CA SER A 222 6.51 -17.28 -16.33
C SER A 222 7.99 -16.89 -16.29
N LYS A 223 8.36 -15.73 -16.83
CA LYS A 223 9.74 -15.20 -16.78
C LYS A 223 10.20 -14.92 -15.34
N VAL A 224 9.29 -14.44 -14.46
CA VAL A 224 9.63 -14.25 -13.04
C VAL A 224 9.86 -15.60 -12.38
N ARG A 225 9.01 -16.61 -12.61
CA ARG A 225 9.20 -17.95 -12.04
C ARG A 225 10.46 -18.66 -12.52
N SER A 226 10.90 -18.42 -13.77
CA SER A 226 12.16 -18.97 -14.29
C SER A 226 13.38 -18.20 -13.79
N GLY A 227 13.21 -16.97 -13.29
CA GLY A 227 14.29 -16.08 -12.89
C GLY A 227 14.94 -15.34 -14.07
N ASP A 228 14.29 -15.28 -15.23
CA ASP A 228 14.70 -14.44 -16.35
C ASP A 228 14.36 -12.96 -16.10
N VAL A 229 13.30 -12.70 -15.30
CA VAL A 229 12.99 -11.41 -14.71
C VAL A 229 13.17 -11.55 -13.20
N ARG A 230 14.14 -10.83 -12.66
CA ARG A 230 14.50 -10.93 -11.24
C ARG A 230 13.96 -9.79 -10.39
N VAL A 231 13.60 -8.68 -11.01
CA VAL A 231 13.01 -7.51 -10.34
C VAL A 231 11.73 -7.13 -11.06
N LEU A 232 10.59 -7.33 -10.40
CA LEU A 232 9.28 -6.95 -10.95
C LEU A 232 8.70 -5.80 -10.13
N LEU A 233 8.43 -4.66 -10.80
CA LEU A 233 7.78 -3.50 -10.21
C LEU A 233 6.30 -3.45 -10.58
N GLY A 234 5.45 -3.10 -9.62
CA GLY A 234 4.03 -2.95 -9.90
C GLY A 234 3.25 -2.24 -8.80
N SER A 235 2.00 -1.94 -9.12
CA SER A 235 1.05 -1.41 -8.15
C SER A 235 0.29 -2.54 -7.45
N THR A 236 -0.19 -2.26 -6.25
CA THR A 236 -1.03 -3.18 -5.48
C THR A 236 -2.26 -3.62 -6.29
N ALA A 237 -2.87 -2.70 -7.05
CA ALA A 237 -4.02 -3.00 -7.90
C ALA A 237 -3.72 -4.03 -9.02
N LYS A 238 -2.47 -4.08 -9.53
CA LYS A 238 -2.08 -4.98 -10.62
C LYS A 238 -1.36 -6.24 -10.16
N MET A 239 -0.69 -6.21 -9.01
CA MET A 239 0.11 -7.32 -8.49
C MET A 239 -0.38 -7.87 -7.14
N GLY A 240 -1.25 -7.16 -6.42
CA GLY A 240 -1.65 -7.53 -5.06
C GLY A 240 -2.46 -8.83 -4.99
N ALA A 241 -3.18 -9.20 -6.04
CA ALA A 241 -3.95 -10.43 -6.08
C ALA A 241 -3.72 -11.22 -7.37
N GLY A 242 -3.70 -12.55 -7.27
CA GLY A 242 -3.57 -13.44 -8.44
C GLY A 242 -2.15 -13.51 -9.03
N THR A 243 -1.16 -12.94 -8.38
CA THR A 243 0.24 -12.97 -8.83
C THR A 243 0.95 -14.21 -8.30
N ASN A 244 0.96 -15.27 -9.09
CA ASN A 244 1.62 -16.53 -8.72
C ASN A 244 3.07 -16.56 -9.24
N VAL A 245 4.00 -15.99 -8.46
CA VAL A 245 5.43 -15.88 -8.80
C VAL A 245 6.36 -16.34 -7.66
N GLN A 246 5.85 -17.07 -6.67
CA GLN A 246 6.54 -17.37 -5.42
C GLN A 246 7.74 -18.31 -5.56
N SER A 247 7.90 -19.05 -6.67
CA SER A 247 8.90 -20.14 -6.81
C SER A 247 10.34 -19.69 -6.53
N ARG A 248 10.69 -18.45 -6.83
CA ARG A 248 12.03 -17.87 -6.61
C ARG A 248 11.99 -16.58 -5.83
N LEU A 249 10.80 -16.21 -5.31
CA LEU A 249 10.59 -14.96 -4.59
C LEU A 249 11.29 -15.01 -3.23
N VAL A 250 12.20 -14.05 -3.01
CA VAL A 250 12.97 -13.95 -1.75
C VAL A 250 12.67 -12.66 -0.99
N ALA A 251 12.19 -11.61 -1.67
CA ALA A 251 11.89 -10.34 -1.03
C ALA A 251 10.71 -9.62 -1.69
N VAL A 252 9.96 -8.93 -0.86
CA VAL A 252 8.90 -8.00 -1.26
C VAL A 252 9.21 -6.64 -0.63
N HIS A 253 9.24 -5.59 -1.46
CA HIS A 253 9.51 -4.23 -1.03
C HIS A 253 8.27 -3.37 -1.19
N HIS A 254 7.82 -2.72 -0.13
CA HIS A 254 6.74 -1.75 -0.17
C HIS A 254 7.30 -0.34 -0.05
N LEU A 255 7.25 0.43 -1.14
CA LEU A 255 7.75 1.80 -1.19
C LEU A 255 6.73 2.81 -0.65
N ASP A 256 5.47 2.54 -0.87
CA ASP A 256 4.36 3.29 -0.30
C ASP A 256 3.31 2.35 0.30
N VAL A 257 2.45 2.89 1.13
CA VAL A 257 1.45 2.12 1.86
C VAL A 257 0.06 2.52 1.36
N GLY A 258 -0.76 1.52 1.06
CA GLY A 258 -2.17 1.71 0.72
C GLY A 258 -2.99 2.24 1.90
N TRP A 259 -4.27 2.54 1.64
CA TRP A 259 -5.20 3.01 2.67
C TRP A 259 -5.71 1.89 3.58
N LYS A 260 -5.56 0.65 3.16
CA LYS A 260 -6.03 -0.52 3.90
C LYS A 260 -4.84 -1.34 4.39
N PRO A 261 -4.75 -1.65 5.69
CA PRO A 261 -3.71 -2.54 6.20
C PRO A 261 -3.67 -3.90 5.52
N SER A 262 -4.84 -4.44 5.11
CA SER A 262 -4.95 -5.71 4.38
C SER A 262 -4.19 -5.74 3.06
N ASP A 263 -3.99 -4.58 2.43
CA ASP A 263 -3.27 -4.49 1.15
C ASP A 263 -1.77 -4.81 1.31
N MET A 264 -1.27 -4.75 2.56
CA MET A 264 0.13 -5.07 2.90
C MET A 264 0.35 -6.55 3.25
N THR A 265 -0.72 -7.31 3.47
CA THR A 265 -0.67 -8.70 3.92
C THR A 265 -1.11 -9.71 2.85
N GLN A 266 -1.42 -9.24 1.66
CA GLN A 266 -1.86 -10.07 0.54
C GLN A 266 -0.73 -10.82 -0.15
#